data_37565d6bed9391f9e6700ce4d78d6797
#
_entry.id   37565d6bed9391f9e6700ce4d78d6797
#
_cell.length_a   1.000
_cell.length_b   1.000
_cell.length_c   1.000
_cell.angle_alpha   90.00
_cell.angle_beta   90.00
_cell.angle_gamma   90.00
#
_symmetry.space_group_name_H-M   'P 1'
#
loop_
_entity.id
_entity.type
_entity.pdbx_description
1 polymer ?
#
loop_
_entity_poly.entity_id
_entity_poly.type
_entity_poly.pdbx_seq_one_letter_code
_entity_poly.pdbx_strand_id
1 'polypeptide(L)'
;MAPKYDFDKVIDRRDTNSFKYDALDEMYGRNDLISLWVADMDFATPDFVVEALRERLDHPIFGYTKPYDSYWQSIVDWTYRRHAWAVEREWLCYIPGIVKGIAMALHAFTQKGDKVIIQPPVYHPFRLVTENLGRVCVENPLRCDDGIHYRMDFEQLESIIDEQCKVIILANPHNPIGIVWSREDLQRLAHIAAKHNLIVLSDEIHCDMALYGNRHTPFAAVSDEARRCSVTFAAPSKTFNIAGIVSSYAIVPDAHLREHFFSWAEAAELSAPTLFAMVATEAAFTQGDEWREQMLCYVEQNIDFVADYMAQHHPEIRVIKPQASFLVWIDFSALGLQHDALVDFMVNRAHLAMNDGAMFGRQGEQFMRMNVGLPRAMLHKALQQLTEAISTL
;
A
#
# COMPACT_ATOMS: atom_id res chain seq x y z
N MET A 1 3.62 12.93 27.43
CA MET A 1 2.93 14.15 26.98
C MET A 1 1.56 13.73 26.46
N ALA A 2 0.52 14.59 26.61
CA ALA A 2 -0.76 14.31 25.93
C ALA A 2 -0.54 14.30 24.40
N PRO A 3 -1.26 13.43 23.65
CA PRO A 3 -1.13 13.41 22.21
C PRO A 3 -1.53 14.78 21.62
N LYS A 4 -0.77 15.27 20.65
CA LYS A 4 -1.04 16.54 19.96
C LYS A 4 -2.21 16.40 18.97
N TYR A 5 -2.38 15.19 18.42
CA TYR A 5 -3.38 14.89 17.39
C TYR A 5 -4.47 13.98 17.96
N ASP A 6 -5.72 14.26 17.63
CA ASP A 6 -6.89 13.49 18.08
C ASP A 6 -7.32 12.49 17.00
N PHE A 7 -6.89 11.23 17.17
CA PHE A 7 -7.27 10.11 16.30
C PHE A 7 -8.58 9.41 16.73
N ASP A 8 -9.15 9.78 17.88
CA ASP A 8 -10.46 9.28 18.33
C ASP A 8 -11.64 10.10 17.77
N LYS A 9 -11.34 11.25 17.15
CA LYS A 9 -12.37 12.08 16.54
C LYS A 9 -13.02 11.38 15.36
N VAL A 10 -14.32 11.10 15.49
CA VAL A 10 -15.12 10.55 14.38
C VAL A 10 -15.48 11.68 13.42
N ILE A 11 -15.11 11.51 12.16
CA ILE A 11 -15.42 12.43 11.05
C ILE A 11 -16.39 11.72 10.11
N ASP A 12 -17.58 12.26 9.94
CA ASP A 12 -18.52 11.72 8.95
C ASP A 12 -18.03 12.02 7.53
N ARG A 13 -17.89 10.96 6.72
CA ARG A 13 -17.40 11.03 5.35
C ARG A 13 -18.49 10.74 4.30
N ARG A 14 -19.74 10.50 4.75
CA ARG A 14 -20.88 10.28 3.86
C ARG A 14 -21.25 11.59 3.16
N ASP A 15 -21.79 11.49 1.98
CA ASP A 15 -22.17 12.64 1.14
C ASP A 15 -21.02 13.58 0.77
N THR A 16 -19.77 13.05 0.79
CA THR A 16 -18.55 13.77 0.39
C THR A 16 -17.93 13.21 -0.89
N ASN A 17 -18.59 12.29 -1.57
CA ASN A 17 -18.08 11.45 -2.65
C ASN A 17 -16.88 10.59 -2.21
N SER A 18 -16.83 10.22 -0.93
CA SER A 18 -15.83 9.29 -0.42
C SER A 18 -16.06 7.90 -0.99
N PHE A 19 -15.14 7.38 -1.79
CA PHE A 19 -15.23 6.03 -2.35
C PHE A 19 -15.43 4.97 -1.25
N LYS A 20 -14.82 5.18 -0.08
CA LYS A 20 -14.92 4.28 1.08
C LYS A 20 -16.32 4.18 1.67
N TYR A 21 -17.13 5.25 1.60
CA TYR A 21 -18.44 5.35 2.22
C TYR A 21 -19.58 5.46 1.21
N ASP A 22 -19.43 6.31 0.19
CA ASP A 22 -20.53 6.61 -0.74
C ASP A 22 -20.66 5.55 -1.86
N ALA A 23 -19.63 4.69 -2.05
CA ALA A 23 -19.70 3.56 -2.98
C ALA A 23 -20.15 2.24 -2.32
N LEU A 24 -20.57 2.23 -1.04
CA LEU A 24 -20.94 1.00 -0.33
C LEU A 24 -22.12 0.28 -0.99
N ASP A 25 -23.13 1.01 -1.41
CA ASP A 25 -24.30 0.41 -2.07
C ASP A 25 -23.93 -0.22 -3.43
N GLU A 26 -23.10 0.45 -4.21
CA GLU A 26 -22.61 -0.06 -5.50
C GLU A 26 -21.75 -1.33 -5.32
N MET A 27 -20.88 -1.33 -4.30
CA MET A 27 -19.88 -2.39 -4.12
C MET A 27 -20.35 -3.58 -3.30
N TYR A 28 -21.29 -3.38 -2.37
CA TYR A 28 -21.75 -4.38 -1.42
C TYR A 28 -23.28 -4.57 -1.41
N GLY A 29 -24.03 -3.78 -2.21
CA GLY A 29 -25.50 -3.82 -2.25
C GLY A 29 -26.16 -3.23 -0.99
N ARG A 30 -25.41 -2.51 -0.14
CA ARG A 30 -25.88 -1.94 1.13
C ARG A 30 -25.06 -0.71 1.50
N ASN A 31 -25.69 0.28 2.14
CA ASN A 31 -25.05 1.51 2.58
C ASN A 31 -24.96 1.66 4.12
N ASP A 32 -25.46 0.67 4.88
CA ASP A 32 -25.49 0.67 6.35
C ASP A 32 -24.31 -0.10 7.00
N LEU A 33 -23.28 -0.42 6.22
CA LEU A 33 -22.12 -1.16 6.68
C LEU A 33 -21.10 -0.27 7.41
N ILE A 34 -20.40 -0.84 8.40
CA ILE A 34 -19.17 -0.23 8.90
C ILE A 34 -18.07 -0.48 7.87
N SER A 35 -17.47 0.61 7.41
CA SER A 35 -16.52 0.59 6.29
C SER A 35 -15.08 0.33 6.75
N LEU A 36 -14.55 -0.88 6.46
CA LEU A 36 -13.21 -1.36 6.85
C LEU A 36 -12.41 -1.86 5.63
N TRP A 37 -12.72 -1.40 4.41
CA TRP A 37 -12.20 -1.97 3.16
C TRP A 37 -11.16 -1.10 2.45
N VAL A 38 -11.49 0.12 2.04
CA VAL A 38 -10.57 0.98 1.29
C VAL A 38 -9.36 1.33 2.16
N ALA A 39 -8.16 1.26 1.57
CA ALA A 39 -6.90 1.57 2.24
C ALA A 39 -6.63 3.08 2.30
N ASP A 40 -7.56 3.86 2.84
CA ASP A 40 -7.37 5.19 3.40
C ASP A 40 -7.81 5.21 4.86
N MET A 41 -7.34 6.18 5.64
CA MET A 41 -7.68 6.26 7.07
C MET A 41 -8.89 7.18 7.27
N ASP A 42 -9.59 6.99 8.41
CA ASP A 42 -10.68 7.89 8.83
C ASP A 42 -10.19 8.98 9.81
N PHE A 43 -8.89 9.16 9.90
CA PHE A 43 -8.25 10.27 10.60
C PHE A 43 -8.22 11.53 9.73
N ALA A 44 -8.30 12.70 10.36
CA ALA A 44 -8.09 13.94 9.65
C ALA A 44 -6.72 13.98 8.96
N THR A 45 -6.67 14.51 7.74
CA THR A 45 -5.41 14.93 7.13
C THR A 45 -4.70 15.92 8.06
N PRO A 46 -3.38 15.81 8.27
CA PRO A 46 -2.66 16.72 9.18
C PRO A 46 -2.91 18.19 8.90
N ASP A 47 -3.12 18.97 9.95
CA ASP A 47 -3.45 20.40 9.83
C ASP A 47 -2.42 21.17 9.01
N PHE A 48 -1.14 20.89 9.18
CA PHE A 48 -0.06 21.56 8.42
C PHE A 48 -0.15 21.32 6.89
N VAL A 49 -0.69 20.17 6.45
CA VAL A 49 -0.95 19.92 5.03
C VAL A 49 -2.15 20.73 4.55
N VAL A 50 -3.23 20.77 5.36
CA VAL A 50 -4.43 21.51 5.05
C VAL A 50 -4.16 23.02 5.01
N GLU A 51 -3.34 23.53 5.93
CA GLU A 51 -2.92 24.95 6.00
C GLU A 51 -2.08 25.34 4.79
N ALA A 52 -1.09 24.52 4.41
CA ALA A 52 -0.28 24.77 3.22
C ALA A 52 -1.14 24.83 1.93
N LEU A 53 -2.15 23.96 1.83
CA LEU A 53 -3.10 23.99 0.71
C LEU A 53 -3.97 25.26 0.75
N ARG A 54 -4.44 25.70 1.90
CA ARG A 54 -5.21 26.95 2.07
C ARG A 54 -4.39 28.17 1.68
N GLU A 55 -3.16 28.27 2.16
CA GLU A 55 -2.25 29.35 1.80
C GLU A 55 -2.01 29.39 0.28
N ARG A 56 -1.90 28.23 -0.37
CA ARG A 56 -1.78 28.19 -1.83
C ARG A 56 -3.07 28.65 -2.54
N LEU A 57 -4.23 28.42 -1.98
CA LEU A 57 -5.54 28.89 -2.52
C LEU A 57 -5.68 30.41 -2.49
N ASP A 58 -4.99 31.11 -1.57
CA ASP A 58 -5.03 32.57 -1.50
C ASP A 58 -4.48 33.26 -2.76
N HIS A 59 -3.65 32.54 -3.53
CA HIS A 59 -3.27 32.96 -4.87
C HIS A 59 -4.24 32.35 -5.92
N PRO A 60 -5.21 33.09 -6.46
CA PRO A 60 -6.38 32.56 -7.16
C PRO A 60 -6.13 32.17 -8.63
N ILE A 61 -4.87 31.96 -9.03
CA ILE A 61 -4.50 31.51 -10.38
C ILE A 61 -3.92 30.10 -10.30
N PHE A 62 -4.61 29.14 -10.92
CA PHE A 62 -4.24 27.72 -10.97
C PHE A 62 -3.75 27.32 -12.36
N GLY A 63 -2.81 28.11 -12.90
CA GLY A 63 -2.18 27.86 -14.19
C GLY A 63 -1.11 26.77 -14.13
N TYR A 64 -0.42 26.55 -15.26
CA TYR A 64 0.72 25.64 -15.32
C TYR A 64 1.78 26.02 -14.29
N THR A 65 2.21 25.06 -13.49
CA THR A 65 3.17 25.29 -12.43
C THR A 65 4.43 24.49 -12.70
N LYS A 66 5.57 25.15 -12.66
CA LYS A 66 6.88 24.50 -12.76
C LYS A 66 7.18 23.78 -11.42
N PRO A 67 7.64 22.53 -11.44
CA PRO A 67 8.16 21.89 -10.23
C PRO A 67 9.34 22.71 -9.69
N TYR A 68 9.31 22.97 -8.38
CA TYR A 68 10.30 23.79 -7.70
C TYR A 68 11.27 22.92 -6.86
N ASP A 69 12.44 23.44 -6.59
CA ASP A 69 13.53 22.66 -5.99
C ASP A 69 13.22 22.17 -4.57
N SER A 70 12.53 22.96 -3.75
CA SER A 70 12.17 22.57 -2.37
C SER A 70 11.21 21.39 -2.32
N TYR A 71 10.29 21.25 -3.28
CA TYR A 71 9.46 20.06 -3.42
C TYR A 71 10.28 18.78 -3.58
N TRP A 72 11.22 18.79 -4.52
CA TRP A 72 12.08 17.62 -4.74
C TRP A 72 13.04 17.37 -3.56
N GLN A 73 13.58 18.45 -2.99
CA GLN A 73 14.46 18.35 -1.85
C GLN A 73 13.75 17.74 -0.63
N SER A 74 12.46 18.07 -0.43
CA SER A 74 11.66 17.46 0.64
C SER A 74 11.56 15.93 0.52
N ILE A 75 11.48 15.40 -0.70
CA ILE A 75 11.48 13.95 -0.96
C ILE A 75 12.86 13.35 -0.65
N VAL A 76 13.93 13.99 -1.12
CA VAL A 76 15.33 13.55 -0.85
C VAL A 76 15.60 13.50 0.66
N ASP A 77 15.28 14.58 1.36
CA ASP A 77 15.53 14.72 2.80
C ASP A 77 14.68 13.72 3.61
N TRP A 78 13.41 13.53 3.23
CA TRP A 78 12.52 12.55 3.86
C TRP A 78 13.07 11.14 3.71
N THR A 79 13.42 10.74 2.49
CA THR A 79 13.94 9.40 2.17
C THR A 79 15.23 9.12 2.95
N TYR A 80 16.14 10.10 3.01
CA TYR A 80 17.36 9.96 3.82
C TYR A 80 17.07 9.87 5.32
N ARG A 81 16.22 10.75 5.84
CA ARG A 81 15.89 10.82 7.27
C ARG A 81 15.15 9.59 7.76
N ARG A 82 14.26 9.03 6.94
CA ARG A 82 13.41 7.90 7.34
C ARG A 82 14.02 6.53 7.04
N HIS A 83 14.72 6.41 5.92
CA HIS A 83 15.17 5.12 5.41
C HIS A 83 16.70 5.01 5.28
N ALA A 84 17.45 6.06 5.69
CA ALA A 84 18.90 6.14 5.55
C ALA A 84 19.36 5.88 4.09
N TRP A 85 18.52 6.21 3.12
CA TRP A 85 18.81 6.05 1.70
C TRP A 85 19.08 7.41 1.06
N ALA A 86 20.35 7.64 0.68
CA ALA A 86 20.75 8.85 -0.04
C ALA A 86 20.27 8.74 -1.49
N VAL A 87 19.31 9.58 -1.85
CA VAL A 87 18.72 9.65 -3.18
C VAL A 87 19.16 10.94 -3.85
N GLU A 88 19.53 10.86 -5.12
CA GLU A 88 19.87 12.02 -5.92
C GLU A 88 18.61 12.61 -6.60
N ARG A 89 18.56 13.93 -6.73
CA ARG A 89 17.43 14.62 -7.36
C ARG A 89 17.12 14.07 -8.77
N GLU A 90 18.12 13.75 -9.53
CA GLU A 90 17.98 13.24 -10.89
C GLU A 90 17.34 11.85 -10.98
N TRP A 91 17.30 11.09 -9.85
CA TRP A 91 16.65 9.79 -9.82
C TRP A 91 15.12 9.88 -9.66
N LEU A 92 14.62 11.09 -9.38
CA LEU A 92 13.20 11.32 -9.05
C LEU A 92 12.38 11.75 -10.26
N CYS A 93 11.25 11.09 -10.45
CA CYS A 93 10.22 11.45 -11.41
C CYS A 93 8.85 11.42 -10.74
N TYR A 94 8.01 12.42 -11.02
CA TYR A 94 6.61 12.38 -10.61
C TYR A 94 5.86 11.28 -11.38
N ILE A 95 4.94 10.61 -10.70
CA ILE A 95 3.96 9.70 -11.30
C ILE A 95 2.56 9.98 -10.73
N PRO A 96 1.50 9.81 -11.53
CA PRO A 96 0.13 10.14 -11.11
C PRO A 96 -0.54 9.03 -10.27
N GLY A 97 0.21 8.37 -9.39
CA GLY A 97 -0.22 7.28 -8.53
C GLY A 97 0.58 6.00 -8.76
N ILE A 98 0.71 5.15 -7.73
CA ILE A 98 1.59 3.96 -7.77
C ILE A 98 1.15 2.96 -8.86
N VAL A 99 -0.12 2.56 -8.88
CA VAL A 99 -0.63 1.61 -9.89
C VAL A 99 -0.47 2.16 -11.31
N LYS A 100 -0.66 3.48 -11.49
CA LYS A 100 -0.39 4.15 -12.78
C LYS A 100 1.10 4.16 -13.10
N GLY A 101 1.98 4.38 -12.11
CA GLY A 101 3.43 4.28 -12.27
C GLY A 101 3.88 2.88 -12.68
N ILE A 102 3.29 1.83 -12.10
CA ILE A 102 3.50 0.43 -12.52
C ILE A 102 3.04 0.25 -13.98
N ALA A 103 1.86 0.74 -14.35
CA ALA A 103 1.38 0.68 -15.74
C ALA A 103 2.35 1.39 -16.71
N MET A 104 2.84 2.57 -16.34
CA MET A 104 3.85 3.32 -17.11
C MET A 104 5.13 2.50 -17.28
N ALA A 105 5.63 1.87 -16.20
CA ALA A 105 6.82 1.02 -16.25
C ALA A 105 6.60 -0.24 -17.10
N LEU A 106 5.43 -0.87 -17.02
CA LEU A 106 5.10 -2.00 -17.90
C LEU A 106 5.05 -1.59 -19.37
N HIS A 107 4.57 -0.39 -19.69
CA HIS A 107 4.64 0.13 -21.05
C HIS A 107 6.07 0.46 -21.50
N ALA A 108 6.89 1.01 -20.61
CA ALA A 108 8.27 1.35 -20.92
C ALA A 108 9.14 0.10 -21.13
N PHE A 109 9.01 -0.91 -20.27
CA PHE A 109 9.97 -2.02 -20.20
C PHE A 109 9.48 -3.34 -20.79
N THR A 110 8.22 -3.46 -21.16
CA THR A 110 7.65 -4.73 -21.65
C THR A 110 6.78 -4.53 -22.87
N GLN A 111 6.51 -5.65 -23.56
CA GLN A 111 5.59 -5.72 -24.70
C GLN A 111 4.40 -6.62 -24.35
N LYS A 112 3.34 -6.60 -25.20
CA LYS A 112 2.23 -7.55 -25.08
C LYS A 112 2.76 -8.98 -25.23
N GLY A 113 2.32 -9.86 -24.31
CA GLY A 113 2.76 -11.24 -24.23
C GLY A 113 3.94 -11.48 -23.30
N ASP A 114 4.70 -10.45 -22.92
CA ASP A 114 5.73 -10.59 -21.88
C ASP A 114 5.14 -10.97 -20.55
N LYS A 115 5.89 -11.70 -19.74
CA LYS A 115 5.49 -12.20 -18.43
C LYS A 115 5.91 -11.25 -17.31
N VAL A 116 4.98 -11.06 -16.39
CA VAL A 116 5.16 -10.25 -15.18
C VAL A 116 4.87 -11.12 -13.96
N ILE A 117 5.82 -11.22 -13.04
CA ILE A 117 5.73 -12.05 -11.85
C ILE A 117 5.14 -11.24 -10.70
N ILE A 118 4.18 -11.82 -9.99
CA ILE A 118 3.61 -11.30 -8.74
C ILE A 118 3.64 -12.37 -7.65
N GLN A 119 3.55 -11.97 -6.38
CA GLN A 119 3.70 -12.87 -5.21
C GLN A 119 2.42 -12.92 -4.35
N PRO A 120 1.34 -13.62 -4.80
CA PRO A 120 0.09 -13.71 -4.06
C PRO A 120 0.25 -14.49 -2.73
N PRO A 121 -0.67 -14.19 -1.73
CA PRO A 121 -1.71 -13.18 -1.80
C PRO A 121 -1.09 -11.79 -1.83
N VAL A 122 -1.39 -10.97 -2.85
CA VAL A 122 -0.79 -9.66 -3.06
C VAL A 122 -1.81 -8.68 -3.59
N TYR A 123 -1.53 -7.40 -3.47
CA TYR A 123 -2.40 -6.31 -3.92
C TYR A 123 -2.91 -6.54 -5.35
N HIS A 124 -4.23 -6.79 -5.47
CA HIS A 124 -4.87 -7.27 -6.69
C HIS A 124 -4.67 -6.38 -7.94
N PRO A 125 -4.49 -5.04 -7.85
CA PRO A 125 -4.20 -4.25 -9.03
C PRO A 125 -2.91 -4.62 -9.76
N PHE A 126 -1.96 -5.32 -9.13
CA PHE A 126 -0.77 -5.81 -9.83
C PHE A 126 -1.14 -6.80 -10.92
N ARG A 127 -2.06 -7.74 -10.63
CA ARG A 127 -2.62 -8.64 -11.62
C ARG A 127 -3.42 -7.88 -12.68
N LEU A 128 -4.38 -7.06 -12.23
CA LEU A 128 -5.30 -6.36 -13.12
C LEU A 128 -4.56 -5.47 -14.12
N VAL A 129 -3.58 -4.69 -13.67
CA VAL A 129 -2.82 -3.82 -14.58
C VAL A 129 -1.98 -4.62 -15.56
N THR A 130 -1.40 -5.74 -15.12
CA THR A 130 -0.62 -6.65 -15.97
C THR A 130 -1.47 -7.22 -17.09
N GLU A 131 -2.60 -7.85 -16.74
CA GLU A 131 -3.49 -8.53 -17.69
C GLU A 131 -4.21 -7.54 -18.63
N ASN A 132 -4.73 -6.43 -18.08
CA ASN A 132 -5.43 -5.41 -18.88
C ASN A 132 -4.50 -4.71 -19.90
N LEU A 133 -3.21 -4.70 -19.65
CA LEU A 133 -2.20 -4.21 -20.60
C LEU A 133 -1.72 -5.28 -21.59
N GLY A 134 -2.29 -6.49 -21.53
CA GLY A 134 -1.97 -7.61 -22.42
C GLY A 134 -0.66 -8.31 -22.10
N ARG A 135 -0.14 -8.17 -20.89
CA ARG A 135 0.99 -8.97 -20.36
C ARG A 135 0.44 -10.23 -19.70
N VAL A 136 1.28 -11.23 -19.53
CA VAL A 136 0.92 -12.49 -18.88
C VAL A 136 1.32 -12.42 -17.41
N CYS A 137 0.33 -12.53 -16.52
CA CYS A 137 0.59 -12.58 -15.09
C CYS A 137 1.06 -13.98 -14.68
N VAL A 138 2.23 -14.07 -14.05
CA VAL A 138 2.81 -15.33 -13.53
C VAL A 138 2.87 -15.24 -12.01
N GLU A 139 2.41 -16.27 -11.33
CA GLU A 139 2.37 -16.30 -9.87
C GLU A 139 3.58 -17.02 -9.26
N ASN A 140 4.21 -16.37 -8.29
CA ASN A 140 5.11 -16.93 -7.31
C ASN A 140 4.46 -16.82 -5.94
N PRO A 141 3.54 -17.73 -5.55
CA PRO A 141 2.82 -17.63 -4.27
C PRO A 141 3.76 -17.62 -3.08
N LEU A 142 3.45 -16.78 -2.10
CA LEU A 142 4.14 -16.81 -0.81
C LEU A 142 3.86 -18.14 -0.11
N ARG A 143 4.87 -18.67 0.56
CA ARG A 143 4.72 -19.87 1.42
C ARG A 143 4.32 -19.47 2.82
N CYS A 144 3.37 -20.21 3.38
CA CYS A 144 2.95 -20.10 4.76
C CYS A 144 2.77 -21.51 5.33
N ASP A 145 3.73 -21.98 6.12
CA ASP A 145 3.73 -23.36 6.59
C ASP A 145 3.00 -23.51 7.96
N ASP A 146 2.87 -22.41 8.72
CA ASP A 146 2.26 -22.38 10.06
C ASP A 146 0.94 -21.59 10.13
N GLY A 147 0.49 -21.05 9.02
CA GLY A 147 -0.72 -20.22 8.93
C GLY A 147 -0.56 -18.78 9.43
N ILE A 148 0.65 -18.34 9.75
CA ILE A 148 0.94 -17.01 10.30
C ILE A 148 2.10 -16.33 9.57
N HIS A 149 3.20 -17.07 9.36
CA HIS A 149 4.43 -16.50 8.81
C HIS A 149 4.55 -16.78 7.33
N TYR A 150 4.46 -15.73 6.55
CA TYR A 150 4.60 -15.78 5.10
C TYR A 150 6.02 -15.42 4.69
N ARG A 151 6.54 -16.11 3.67
CA ARG A 151 7.88 -15.92 3.13
C ARG A 151 7.91 -16.11 1.62
N MET A 152 8.87 -15.52 0.93
CA MET A 152 9.09 -15.75 -0.49
C MET A 152 9.51 -17.19 -0.77
N ASP A 153 8.95 -17.81 -1.80
CA ASP A 153 9.42 -19.10 -2.31
C ASP A 153 10.40 -18.88 -3.46
N PHE A 154 11.67 -18.76 -3.12
CA PHE A 154 12.72 -18.49 -4.07
C PHE A 154 13.01 -19.68 -5.01
N GLU A 155 12.77 -20.92 -4.55
CA GLU A 155 12.96 -22.11 -5.38
C GLU A 155 11.90 -22.18 -6.47
N GLN A 156 10.65 -21.96 -6.09
CA GLN A 156 9.56 -21.87 -7.04
C GLN A 156 9.74 -20.66 -7.98
N LEU A 157 10.20 -19.51 -7.45
CA LEU A 157 10.50 -18.32 -8.25
C LEU A 157 11.50 -18.65 -9.37
N GLU A 158 12.64 -19.24 -9.04
CA GLU A 158 13.65 -19.59 -10.07
C GLU A 158 13.11 -20.61 -11.08
N SER A 159 12.23 -21.51 -10.66
CA SER A 159 11.66 -22.56 -11.53
C SER A 159 10.67 -22.04 -12.58
N ILE A 160 10.03 -20.89 -12.33
CA ILE A 160 9.02 -20.32 -13.24
C ILE A 160 9.57 -19.25 -14.17
N ILE A 161 10.82 -18.81 -13.95
CA ILE A 161 11.44 -17.79 -14.78
C ILE A 161 11.87 -18.40 -16.10
N ASP A 162 11.44 -17.79 -17.20
CA ASP A 162 11.88 -18.06 -18.56
C ASP A 162 12.24 -16.77 -19.31
N GLU A 163 12.63 -16.87 -20.56
CA GLU A 163 13.05 -15.74 -21.40
C GLU A 163 11.97 -14.69 -21.63
N GLN A 164 10.69 -15.03 -21.46
CA GLN A 164 9.56 -14.11 -21.58
C GLN A 164 9.31 -13.31 -20.29
N CYS A 165 9.84 -13.76 -19.15
CA CYS A 165 9.76 -13.02 -17.90
C CYS A 165 10.62 -11.76 -17.98
N LYS A 166 10.02 -10.58 -17.73
CA LYS A 166 10.69 -9.28 -17.82
C LYS A 166 10.66 -8.50 -16.51
N VAL A 167 9.60 -8.69 -15.72
CA VAL A 167 9.32 -7.86 -14.55
C VAL A 167 8.88 -8.72 -13.38
N ILE A 168 9.30 -8.31 -12.18
CA ILE A 168 8.69 -8.72 -10.91
C ILE A 168 8.08 -7.47 -10.27
N ILE A 169 6.81 -7.54 -9.86
CA ILE A 169 6.20 -6.48 -9.05
C ILE A 169 6.27 -6.91 -7.59
N LEU A 170 7.03 -6.15 -6.81
CA LEU A 170 7.25 -6.39 -5.38
C LEU A 170 6.41 -5.41 -4.55
N ALA A 171 5.63 -5.90 -3.59
CA ALA A 171 5.05 -5.08 -2.53
C ALA A 171 6.01 -5.02 -1.34
N ASN A 172 6.52 -3.84 -0.99
CA ASN A 172 7.55 -3.65 0.04
C ASN A 172 7.31 -2.36 0.87
N PRO A 173 6.71 -2.41 2.06
CA PRO A 173 6.14 -3.57 2.76
C PRO A 173 4.98 -4.25 2.03
N HIS A 174 4.76 -5.53 2.37
CA HIS A 174 3.82 -6.37 1.66
C HIS A 174 2.35 -6.10 2.06
N ASN A 175 1.47 -5.98 1.09
CA ASN A 175 0.02 -5.89 1.26
C ASN A 175 -0.65 -7.10 0.54
N PRO A 176 -1.50 -7.91 1.21
CA PRO A 176 -2.32 -7.56 2.39
C PRO A 176 -1.74 -7.95 3.76
N ILE A 177 -0.67 -8.72 3.83
CA ILE A 177 -0.21 -9.37 5.06
C ILE A 177 0.56 -8.41 5.98
N GLY A 178 1.13 -7.32 5.42
CA GLY A 178 1.89 -6.33 6.20
C GLY A 178 3.32 -6.75 6.54
N ILE A 179 3.97 -7.58 5.72
CA ILE A 179 5.34 -8.04 5.97
C ILE A 179 6.34 -6.92 5.69
N VAL A 180 7.27 -6.72 6.59
CA VAL A 180 8.52 -5.98 6.36
C VAL A 180 9.59 -7.00 5.98
N TRP A 181 9.97 -7.05 4.71
CA TRP A 181 10.93 -8.01 4.22
C TRP A 181 12.32 -7.83 4.86
N SER A 182 12.99 -8.93 5.15
CA SER A 182 14.37 -8.88 5.63
C SER A 182 15.31 -8.37 4.54
N ARG A 183 16.44 -7.77 4.94
CA ARG A 183 17.47 -7.35 3.98
C ARG A 183 17.98 -8.54 3.16
N GLU A 184 18.10 -9.70 3.79
CA GLU A 184 18.56 -10.96 3.20
C GLU A 184 17.58 -11.44 2.11
N ASP A 185 16.27 -11.40 2.36
CA ASP A 185 15.26 -11.77 1.36
C ASP A 185 15.30 -10.83 0.16
N LEU A 186 15.39 -9.52 0.43
CA LEU A 186 15.48 -8.51 -0.64
C LEU A 186 16.78 -8.65 -1.46
N GLN A 187 17.92 -8.97 -0.82
CA GLN A 187 19.17 -9.24 -1.51
C GLN A 187 19.08 -10.50 -2.37
N ARG A 188 18.46 -11.56 -1.85
CA ARG A 188 18.25 -12.80 -2.61
C ARG A 188 17.35 -12.57 -3.82
N LEU A 189 16.27 -11.81 -3.66
CA LEU A 189 15.41 -11.41 -4.77
C LEU A 189 16.19 -10.60 -5.82
N ALA A 190 17.00 -9.64 -5.38
CA ALA A 190 17.82 -8.81 -6.27
C ALA A 190 18.83 -9.64 -7.07
N HIS A 191 19.47 -10.61 -6.42
CA HIS A 191 20.38 -11.53 -7.09
C HIS A 191 19.68 -12.36 -8.17
N ILE A 192 18.51 -12.93 -7.87
CA ILE A 192 17.70 -13.68 -8.85
C ILE A 192 17.27 -12.76 -10.00
N ALA A 193 16.78 -11.57 -9.71
CA ALA A 193 16.38 -10.61 -10.73
C ALA A 193 17.54 -10.23 -11.65
N ALA A 194 18.71 -9.94 -11.09
CA ALA A 194 19.92 -9.61 -11.86
C ALA A 194 20.40 -10.80 -12.72
N LYS A 195 20.40 -12.01 -12.17
CA LYS A 195 20.79 -13.25 -12.87
C LYS A 195 19.92 -13.50 -14.10
N HIS A 196 18.65 -13.18 -14.04
CA HIS A 196 17.67 -13.42 -15.11
C HIS A 196 17.30 -12.16 -15.90
N ASN A 197 18.00 -11.04 -15.70
CA ASN A 197 17.74 -9.75 -16.35
C ASN A 197 16.28 -9.25 -16.16
N LEU A 198 15.72 -9.46 -14.99
CA LEU A 198 14.39 -8.98 -14.61
C LEU A 198 14.49 -7.58 -14.01
N ILE A 199 13.47 -6.76 -14.26
CA ILE A 199 13.28 -5.46 -13.59
C ILE A 199 12.35 -5.67 -12.40
N VAL A 200 12.74 -5.14 -11.24
CA VAL A 200 11.90 -5.16 -10.03
C VAL A 200 11.17 -3.82 -9.90
N LEU A 201 9.86 -3.85 -10.03
CA LEU A 201 8.98 -2.72 -9.74
C LEU A 201 8.59 -2.79 -8.27
N SER A 202 9.29 -2.04 -7.42
CA SER A 202 9.08 -2.04 -5.97
C SER A 202 8.02 -1.01 -5.59
N ASP A 203 6.83 -1.49 -5.22
CA ASP A 203 5.78 -0.66 -4.61
C ASP A 203 6.08 -0.48 -3.13
N GLU A 204 6.56 0.72 -2.78
CA GLU A 204 6.96 1.09 -1.42
C GLU A 204 5.99 2.11 -0.80
N ILE A 205 4.72 2.12 -1.21
CA ILE A 205 3.70 3.07 -0.71
C ILE A 205 3.46 2.98 0.80
N HIS A 206 3.79 1.84 1.42
CA HIS A 206 3.69 1.61 2.87
C HIS A 206 5.04 1.76 3.60
N CYS A 207 6.10 2.22 2.96
CA CYS A 207 7.46 2.28 3.51
C CYS A 207 7.56 3.05 4.83
N ASP A 208 6.79 4.14 4.97
CA ASP A 208 6.78 4.98 6.16
C ASP A 208 5.94 4.41 7.32
N MET A 209 5.35 3.24 7.14
CA MET A 209 4.36 2.66 8.06
C MET A 209 4.83 1.35 8.72
N ALA A 210 6.13 1.18 8.87
CA ALA A 210 6.68 0.07 9.67
C ALA A 210 6.31 0.25 11.16
N LEU A 211 5.85 -0.84 11.79
CA LEU A 211 5.26 -0.90 13.13
C LEU A 211 6.12 -1.75 14.07
N TYR A 212 5.87 -1.65 15.38
CA TYR A 212 6.49 -2.49 16.41
C TYR A 212 8.02 -2.48 16.37
N GLY A 213 8.62 -1.33 16.05
CA GLY A 213 10.06 -1.18 15.93
C GLY A 213 10.70 -1.81 14.69
N ASN A 214 9.91 -2.40 13.79
CA ASN A 214 10.40 -2.83 12.48
C ASN A 214 10.86 -1.62 11.67
N ARG A 215 11.78 -1.87 10.72
CA ARG A 215 12.31 -0.82 9.85
C ARG A 215 12.21 -1.28 8.40
N HIS A 216 11.58 -0.47 7.59
CA HIS A 216 11.57 -0.66 6.15
C HIS A 216 12.97 -0.51 5.56
N THR A 217 13.31 -1.37 4.63
CA THR A 217 14.53 -1.27 3.82
C THR A 217 14.12 -1.05 2.36
N PRO A 218 14.46 0.09 1.74
CA PRO A 218 14.20 0.30 0.33
C PRO A 218 14.88 -0.77 -0.52
N PHE A 219 14.17 -1.36 -1.48
CA PHE A 219 14.72 -2.44 -2.28
C PHE A 219 16.00 -2.04 -3.01
N ALA A 220 16.00 -0.87 -3.66
CA ALA A 220 17.16 -0.36 -4.37
C ALA A 220 18.41 -0.11 -3.50
N ALA A 221 18.24 -0.06 -2.17
CA ALA A 221 19.33 0.20 -1.21
C ALA A 221 19.98 -1.06 -0.63
N VAL A 222 19.50 -2.27 -0.98
CA VAL A 222 20.03 -3.49 -0.34
C VAL A 222 21.33 -4.00 -0.96
N SER A 223 21.55 -3.75 -2.26
CA SER A 223 22.76 -4.15 -2.99
C SER A 223 22.91 -3.37 -4.30
N ASP A 224 24.09 -3.47 -4.92
CA ASP A 224 24.34 -2.93 -6.26
C ASP A 224 23.49 -3.60 -7.34
N GLU A 225 23.18 -4.89 -7.19
CA GLU A 225 22.28 -5.60 -8.10
C GLU A 225 20.87 -5.01 -8.02
N ALA A 226 20.33 -4.83 -6.81
CA ALA A 226 19.04 -4.21 -6.59
C ALA A 226 18.96 -2.79 -7.18
N ARG A 227 20.01 -2.00 -6.97
CA ARG A 227 20.13 -0.64 -7.51
C ARG A 227 20.03 -0.61 -9.03
N ARG A 228 20.65 -1.58 -9.72
CA ARG A 228 20.69 -1.63 -11.20
C ARG A 228 19.46 -2.22 -11.85
N CYS A 229 18.64 -2.98 -11.12
CA CYS A 229 17.49 -3.66 -11.71
C CYS A 229 16.14 -3.16 -11.21
N SER A 230 16.05 -2.02 -10.52
CA SER A 230 14.80 -1.62 -9.90
C SER A 230 14.29 -0.23 -10.25
N VAL A 231 12.96 -0.11 -10.19
CA VAL A 231 12.21 1.13 -10.13
C VAL A 231 11.41 1.11 -8.83
N THR A 232 11.68 2.04 -7.93
CA THR A 232 10.96 2.19 -6.66
C THR A 232 9.86 3.21 -6.82
N PHE A 233 8.66 2.89 -6.35
CA PHE A 233 7.50 3.78 -6.32
C PHE A 233 7.12 4.09 -4.88
N ALA A 234 7.00 5.37 -4.53
CA ALA A 234 6.62 5.81 -3.20
C ALA A 234 5.70 7.03 -3.24
N ALA A 235 5.05 7.31 -2.12
CA ALA A 235 4.11 8.42 -1.99
C ALA A 235 3.84 8.78 -0.52
N PRO A 236 3.56 10.06 -0.18
CA PRO A 236 3.07 10.45 1.14
C PRO A 236 1.62 10.02 1.41
N SER A 237 0.92 9.54 0.39
CA SER A 237 -0.54 9.42 0.35
C SER A 237 -1.14 8.49 1.41
N LYS A 238 -0.48 7.37 1.73
CA LYS A 238 -0.94 6.45 2.78
C LYS A 238 -0.57 6.95 4.16
N THR A 239 0.65 7.41 4.31
CA THR A 239 1.19 7.90 5.59
C THR A 239 0.42 9.10 6.11
N PHE A 240 0.08 10.06 5.24
CA PHE A 240 -0.56 11.32 5.62
C PHE A 240 -2.04 11.43 5.23
N ASN A 241 -2.64 10.32 4.79
CA ASN A 241 -4.05 10.26 4.41
C ASN A 241 -4.46 11.27 3.33
N ILE A 242 -3.67 11.39 2.27
CA ILE A 242 -3.85 12.33 1.16
C ILE A 242 -3.95 11.65 -0.22
N ALA A 243 -4.50 10.44 -0.27
CA ALA A 243 -4.59 9.66 -1.50
C ALA A 243 -5.33 10.38 -2.65
N GLY A 244 -6.33 11.21 -2.32
CA GLY A 244 -7.09 11.99 -3.28
C GLY A 244 -6.30 13.12 -3.96
N ILE A 245 -5.12 13.49 -3.41
CA ILE A 245 -4.25 14.55 -3.99
C ILE A 245 -3.35 14.02 -5.12
N VAL A 246 -3.19 12.69 -5.20
CA VAL A 246 -2.39 12.04 -6.26
C VAL A 246 -0.93 12.52 -6.30
N SER A 247 -0.22 12.35 -5.19
CA SER A 247 1.15 12.79 -5.00
C SER A 247 2.11 11.60 -4.87
N SER A 248 2.53 11.02 -5.99
CA SER A 248 3.44 9.87 -6.01
C SER A 248 4.67 10.17 -6.85
N TYR A 249 5.74 9.42 -6.61
CA TYR A 249 7.00 9.57 -7.34
C TYR A 249 7.68 8.22 -7.54
N ALA A 250 8.49 8.14 -8.60
CA ALA A 250 9.41 7.05 -8.85
C ALA A 250 10.83 7.46 -8.49
N ILE A 251 11.62 6.52 -8.00
CA ILE A 251 13.06 6.65 -7.75
C ILE A 251 13.76 5.60 -8.61
N VAL A 252 14.60 6.04 -9.56
CA VAL A 252 15.30 5.18 -10.51
C VAL A 252 16.80 5.47 -10.48
N PRO A 253 17.59 4.75 -9.67
CA PRO A 253 19.03 5.03 -9.51
C PRO A 253 19.83 4.67 -10.76
N ASP A 254 19.51 3.58 -11.46
CA ASP A 254 20.20 3.15 -12.66
C ASP A 254 19.96 4.11 -13.83
N ALA A 255 21.03 4.58 -14.45
CA ALA A 255 20.96 5.61 -15.49
C ALA A 255 20.23 5.12 -16.75
N HIS A 256 20.39 3.85 -17.13
CA HIS A 256 19.78 3.28 -18.32
C HIS A 256 18.25 3.09 -18.11
N LEU A 257 17.87 2.48 -16.99
CA LEU A 257 16.45 2.34 -16.63
C LEU A 257 15.78 3.71 -16.47
N ARG A 258 16.50 4.66 -15.86
CA ARG A 258 16.01 6.03 -15.65
C ARG A 258 15.72 6.75 -16.97
N GLU A 259 16.70 6.77 -17.87
CA GLU A 259 16.52 7.39 -19.20
C GLU A 259 15.33 6.80 -19.93
N HIS A 260 15.21 5.47 -19.94
CA HIS A 260 14.12 4.79 -20.62
C HIS A 260 12.74 5.10 -20.02
N PHE A 261 12.60 4.99 -18.69
CA PHE A 261 11.35 5.24 -18.01
C PHE A 261 10.94 6.72 -18.05
N PHE A 262 11.89 7.65 -17.82
CA PHE A 262 11.58 9.08 -17.80
C PHE A 262 11.25 9.61 -19.19
N SER A 263 11.98 9.19 -20.21
CA SER A 263 11.66 9.57 -21.60
C SER A 263 10.28 9.07 -22.01
N TRP A 264 9.89 7.86 -21.59
CA TRP A 264 8.53 7.36 -21.85
C TRP A 264 7.48 8.20 -21.10
N ALA A 265 7.71 8.50 -19.80
CA ALA A 265 6.79 9.29 -18.99
C ALA A 265 6.61 10.72 -19.53
N GLU A 266 7.71 11.34 -20.01
CA GLU A 266 7.71 12.66 -20.63
C GLU A 266 6.96 12.65 -21.99
N ALA A 267 7.25 11.68 -22.83
CA ALA A 267 6.56 11.53 -24.12
C ALA A 267 5.06 11.28 -23.97
N ALA A 268 4.64 10.67 -22.87
CA ALA A 268 3.23 10.46 -22.53
C ALA A 268 2.58 11.63 -21.76
N GLU A 269 3.31 12.72 -21.49
CA GLU A 269 2.86 13.89 -20.71
C GLU A 269 2.40 13.52 -19.28
N LEU A 270 3.02 12.51 -18.65
CA LEU A 270 2.64 11.99 -17.32
C LEU A 270 3.64 12.31 -16.21
N SER A 271 4.73 13.04 -16.52
CA SER A 271 5.82 13.36 -15.59
C SER A 271 5.66 14.68 -14.84
N ALA A 272 4.66 15.48 -15.17
CA ALA A 272 4.45 16.77 -14.54
C ALA A 272 3.56 16.67 -13.28
N PRO A 273 4.08 17.03 -12.08
CA PRO A 273 3.28 17.03 -10.86
C PRO A 273 2.22 18.13 -10.90
N THR A 274 1.05 17.83 -10.31
CA THR A 274 0.03 18.85 -10.13
C THR A 274 0.42 19.84 -9.03
N LEU A 275 -0.11 21.06 -9.11
CA LEU A 275 0.15 22.13 -8.13
C LEU A 275 -0.05 21.68 -6.68
N PHE A 276 -1.22 21.07 -6.39
CA PHE A 276 -1.55 20.66 -5.03
C PHE A 276 -0.78 19.42 -4.58
N ALA A 277 -0.35 18.56 -5.50
CA ALA A 277 0.52 17.44 -5.18
C ALA A 277 1.87 17.91 -4.65
N MET A 278 2.45 18.95 -5.25
CA MET A 278 3.71 19.54 -4.79
C MET A 278 3.58 20.13 -3.39
N VAL A 279 2.59 21.00 -3.20
CA VAL A 279 2.34 21.69 -1.92
C VAL A 279 2.11 20.69 -0.78
N ALA A 280 1.23 19.71 -1.01
CA ALA A 280 0.90 18.72 0.01
C ALA A 280 2.08 17.79 0.34
N THR A 281 2.87 17.38 -0.66
CA THR A 281 4.05 16.53 -0.45
C THR A 281 5.11 17.26 0.36
N GLU A 282 5.42 18.50 -0.02
CA GLU A 282 6.42 19.31 0.69
C GLU A 282 6.02 19.53 2.14
N ALA A 283 4.76 19.94 2.40
CA ALA A 283 4.26 20.12 3.76
C ALA A 283 4.31 18.81 4.56
N ALA A 284 3.89 17.69 3.96
CA ALA A 284 3.92 16.37 4.59
C ALA A 284 5.32 15.95 5.00
N PHE A 285 6.29 16.10 4.10
CA PHE A 285 7.64 15.60 4.34
C PHE A 285 8.52 16.55 5.16
N THR A 286 8.20 17.85 5.21
CA THR A 286 8.93 18.81 6.04
C THR A 286 8.43 18.88 7.48
N GLN A 287 7.13 18.61 7.73
CA GLN A 287 6.50 18.81 9.03
C GLN A 287 5.89 17.53 9.64
N GLY A 288 5.89 16.42 8.90
CA GLY A 288 5.08 15.26 9.20
C GLY A 288 5.62 14.27 10.24
N ASP A 289 6.84 14.44 10.74
CA ASP A 289 7.49 13.45 11.62
C ASP A 289 6.67 13.12 12.86
N GLU A 290 6.25 14.13 13.62
CA GLU A 290 5.50 13.94 14.87
C GLU A 290 4.11 13.36 14.63
N TRP A 291 3.39 13.83 13.59
CA TRP A 291 2.08 13.31 13.25
C TRP A 291 2.16 11.82 12.88
N ARG A 292 3.13 11.47 12.04
CA ARG A 292 3.36 10.08 11.65
C ARG A 292 3.64 9.18 12.84
N GLU A 293 4.50 9.59 13.77
CA GLU A 293 4.84 8.82 14.96
C GLU A 293 3.63 8.58 15.87
N GLN A 294 2.82 9.62 16.10
CA GLN A 294 1.59 9.49 16.90
C GLN A 294 0.54 8.62 16.18
N MET A 295 0.38 8.78 14.86
CA MET A 295 -0.52 7.97 14.05
C MET A 295 -0.11 6.49 14.09
N LEU A 296 1.17 6.16 13.92
CA LEU A 296 1.65 4.78 14.00
C LEU A 296 1.40 4.16 15.37
N CYS A 297 1.67 4.90 16.45
CA CYS A 297 1.37 4.45 17.81
C CYS A 297 -0.13 4.13 17.99
N TYR A 298 -1.02 4.98 17.46
CA TYR A 298 -2.46 4.74 17.52
C TYR A 298 -2.88 3.52 16.67
N VAL A 299 -2.30 3.36 15.50
CA VAL A 299 -2.53 2.18 14.63
C VAL A 299 -2.05 0.90 15.29
N GLU A 300 -0.87 0.88 15.91
CA GLU A 300 -0.38 -0.26 16.69
C GLU A 300 -1.36 -0.66 17.80
N GLN A 301 -1.86 0.32 18.55
CA GLN A 301 -2.87 0.09 19.58
C GLN A 301 -4.19 -0.46 19.01
N ASN A 302 -4.59 -0.03 17.80
CA ASN A 302 -5.77 -0.57 17.12
C ASN A 302 -5.56 -2.01 16.67
N ILE A 303 -4.39 -2.35 16.15
CA ILE A 303 -4.03 -3.72 15.76
C ILE A 303 -4.03 -4.63 17.00
N ASP A 304 -3.40 -4.19 18.08
CA ASP A 304 -3.38 -4.94 19.34
C ASP A 304 -4.79 -5.14 19.88
N PHE A 305 -5.61 -4.10 19.86
CA PHE A 305 -7.00 -4.20 20.28
C PHE A 305 -7.81 -5.23 19.47
N VAL A 306 -7.64 -5.28 18.14
CA VAL A 306 -8.29 -6.31 17.31
C VAL A 306 -7.79 -7.69 17.68
N ALA A 307 -6.47 -7.87 17.81
CA ALA A 307 -5.88 -9.16 18.11
C ALA A 307 -6.32 -9.68 19.49
N ASP A 308 -6.28 -8.83 20.52
CA ASP A 308 -6.66 -9.19 21.88
C ASP A 308 -8.16 -9.47 22.00
N TYR A 309 -8.99 -8.64 21.33
CA TYR A 309 -10.43 -8.85 21.29
C TYR A 309 -10.79 -10.19 20.62
N MET A 310 -10.20 -10.51 19.48
CA MET A 310 -10.45 -11.77 18.80
C MET A 310 -9.92 -12.95 19.60
N ALA A 311 -8.74 -12.86 20.20
CA ALA A 311 -8.19 -13.91 21.07
C ALA A 311 -9.06 -14.19 22.29
N GLN A 312 -9.73 -13.16 22.82
CA GLN A 312 -10.62 -13.30 23.98
C GLN A 312 -11.99 -13.91 23.61
N HIS A 313 -12.58 -13.48 22.48
CA HIS A 313 -13.95 -13.84 22.11
C HIS A 313 -14.04 -14.97 21.08
N HIS A 314 -13.04 -15.07 20.18
CA HIS A 314 -13.00 -16.01 19.05
C HIS A 314 -11.57 -16.53 18.85
N PRO A 315 -11.00 -17.30 19.82
CA PRO A 315 -9.61 -17.76 19.76
C PRO A 315 -9.31 -18.69 18.57
N GLU A 316 -10.34 -19.24 17.93
CA GLU A 316 -10.25 -20.06 16.73
C GLU A 316 -9.97 -19.23 15.45
N ILE A 317 -10.28 -17.92 15.46
CA ILE A 317 -10.05 -17.01 14.32
C ILE A 317 -8.65 -16.40 14.48
N ARG A 318 -7.82 -16.57 13.46
CA ARG A 318 -6.43 -16.11 13.48
C ARG A 318 -6.28 -14.71 12.92
N VAL A 319 -5.81 -13.80 13.76
CA VAL A 319 -5.43 -12.44 13.37
C VAL A 319 -3.94 -12.41 13.08
N ILE A 320 -3.56 -12.13 11.84
CA ILE A 320 -2.17 -11.97 11.44
C ILE A 320 -1.77 -10.52 11.69
N LYS A 321 -0.99 -10.28 12.75
CA LYS A 321 -0.53 -8.92 13.10
C LYS A 321 0.47 -8.42 12.07
N PRO A 322 0.19 -7.31 11.39
CA PRO A 322 1.09 -6.77 10.40
C PRO A 322 2.32 -6.12 11.03
N GLN A 323 3.47 -6.22 10.37
CA GLN A 323 4.69 -5.50 10.70
C GLN A 323 4.74 -4.09 10.09
N ALA A 324 3.80 -3.78 9.19
CA ALA A 324 3.64 -2.47 8.57
C ALA A 324 2.21 -2.25 8.09
N SER A 325 1.82 -0.99 7.88
CA SER A 325 0.49 -0.58 7.40
C SER A 325 -0.58 -0.61 8.49
N PHE A 326 -1.78 -0.16 8.14
CA PHE A 326 -2.99 -0.18 8.97
C PHE A 326 -4.01 -1.23 8.48
N LEU A 327 -3.51 -2.27 7.81
CA LEU A 327 -4.31 -3.32 7.19
C LEU A 327 -4.01 -4.64 7.91
N VAL A 328 -5.05 -5.27 8.46
CA VAL A 328 -4.95 -6.52 9.21
C VAL A 328 -5.51 -7.66 8.37
N TRP A 329 -4.76 -8.75 8.24
CA TRP A 329 -5.13 -9.95 7.53
C TRP A 329 -5.68 -10.97 8.52
N ILE A 330 -6.94 -11.41 8.34
CA ILE A 330 -7.66 -12.25 9.30
C ILE A 330 -8.14 -13.51 8.61
N ASP A 331 -7.79 -14.66 9.18
CA ASP A 331 -8.20 -15.99 8.73
C ASP A 331 -9.49 -16.43 9.45
N PHE A 332 -10.54 -16.58 8.68
CA PHE A 332 -11.86 -17.02 9.12
C PHE A 332 -12.15 -18.48 8.78
N SER A 333 -11.18 -19.27 8.38
CA SER A 333 -11.36 -20.69 8.01
C SER A 333 -12.01 -21.53 9.12
N ALA A 334 -11.79 -21.16 10.37
CA ALA A 334 -12.39 -21.81 11.54
C ALA A 334 -13.93 -21.72 11.59
N LEU A 335 -14.56 -20.77 10.88
CA LEU A 335 -16.02 -20.67 10.77
C LEU A 335 -16.62 -21.79 9.91
N GLY A 336 -15.81 -22.51 9.12
CA GLY A 336 -16.28 -23.59 8.25
C GLY A 336 -17.20 -23.14 7.09
N LEU A 337 -17.26 -21.83 6.83
CA LEU A 337 -18.05 -21.29 5.74
C LEU A 337 -17.31 -21.46 4.40
N GLN A 338 -18.04 -21.74 3.33
CA GLN A 338 -17.51 -21.63 1.98
C GLN A 338 -17.27 -20.15 1.63
N HIS A 339 -16.39 -19.87 0.66
CA HIS A 339 -15.98 -18.50 0.31
C HIS A 339 -17.16 -17.53 0.13
N ASP A 340 -18.12 -17.84 -0.76
CA ASP A 340 -19.25 -16.96 -1.01
C ASP A 340 -20.12 -16.75 0.24
N ALA A 341 -20.27 -17.80 1.06
CA ALA A 341 -20.99 -17.70 2.32
C ALA A 341 -20.24 -16.83 3.37
N LEU A 342 -18.91 -16.83 3.36
CA LEU A 342 -18.12 -15.97 4.22
C LEU A 342 -18.29 -14.49 3.82
N VAL A 343 -18.27 -14.19 2.52
CA VAL A 343 -18.50 -12.83 2.01
C VAL A 343 -19.92 -12.36 2.36
N ASP A 344 -20.93 -13.20 2.10
CA ASP A 344 -22.33 -12.91 2.45
C ASP A 344 -22.49 -12.68 3.96
N PHE A 345 -21.86 -13.51 4.77
CA PHE A 345 -21.89 -13.41 6.23
C PHE A 345 -21.32 -12.05 6.71
N MET A 346 -20.19 -11.62 6.18
CA MET A 346 -19.58 -10.32 6.55
C MET A 346 -20.50 -9.16 6.20
N VAL A 347 -21.12 -9.20 5.02
CA VAL A 347 -22.00 -8.11 4.53
C VAL A 347 -23.37 -8.16 5.20
N ASN A 348 -24.05 -9.30 5.16
CA ASN A 348 -25.47 -9.39 5.48
C ASN A 348 -25.76 -9.80 6.93
N ARG A 349 -24.78 -10.36 7.66
CA ARG A 349 -24.94 -10.76 9.06
C ARG A 349 -24.09 -9.88 9.99
N ALA A 350 -22.82 -9.69 9.71
CA ALA A 350 -21.94 -8.85 10.53
C ALA A 350 -22.07 -7.35 10.19
N HIS A 351 -22.65 -6.97 9.08
CA HIS A 351 -22.79 -5.59 8.59
C HIS A 351 -21.43 -4.87 8.48
N LEU A 352 -20.44 -5.57 7.94
CA LEU A 352 -19.08 -5.07 7.75
C LEU A 352 -18.69 -5.08 6.27
N ALA A 353 -18.18 -3.96 5.78
CA ALA A 353 -17.51 -3.90 4.49
C ALA A 353 -16.01 -4.12 4.70
N MET A 354 -15.51 -5.32 4.43
CA MET A 354 -14.08 -5.66 4.41
C MET A 354 -13.65 -6.09 3.02
N ASN A 355 -12.35 -6.03 2.73
CA ASN A 355 -11.89 -6.61 1.48
C ASN A 355 -11.91 -8.14 1.56
N ASP A 356 -12.56 -8.73 0.57
CA ASP A 356 -12.52 -10.16 0.31
C ASP A 356 -11.07 -10.61 0.02
N GLY A 357 -10.60 -11.61 0.75
CA GLY A 357 -9.25 -12.11 0.63
C GLY A 357 -8.95 -12.76 -0.72
N ALA A 358 -9.95 -13.33 -1.39
CA ALA A 358 -9.79 -13.92 -2.73
C ALA A 358 -9.34 -12.90 -3.78
N MET A 359 -9.62 -11.61 -3.58
CA MET A 359 -9.12 -10.54 -4.45
C MET A 359 -7.59 -10.53 -4.54
N PHE A 360 -6.90 -10.94 -3.49
CA PHE A 360 -5.44 -10.92 -3.39
C PHE A 360 -4.78 -12.19 -3.94
N GLY A 361 -5.57 -13.20 -4.30
CA GLY A 361 -5.14 -14.51 -4.80
C GLY A 361 -5.91 -15.64 -4.14
N ARG A 362 -5.90 -16.83 -4.75
CA ARG A 362 -6.64 -18.03 -4.26
C ARG A 362 -6.32 -18.38 -2.80
N GLN A 363 -5.11 -18.06 -2.35
CA GLN A 363 -4.67 -18.31 -0.97
C GLN A 363 -5.47 -17.49 0.06
N GLY A 364 -6.20 -16.47 -0.39
CA GLY A 364 -7.01 -15.59 0.43
C GLY A 364 -8.49 -15.95 0.57
N GLU A 365 -8.99 -17.05 -0.06
CA GLU A 365 -10.43 -17.39 -0.09
C GLU A 365 -11.11 -17.49 1.28
N GLN A 366 -10.34 -17.81 2.36
CA GLN A 366 -10.86 -17.88 3.73
C GLN A 366 -10.46 -16.68 4.59
N PHE A 367 -9.92 -15.64 3.97
CA PHE A 367 -9.41 -14.47 4.65
C PHE A 367 -10.22 -13.23 4.34
N MET A 368 -10.19 -12.27 5.28
CA MET A 368 -10.63 -10.89 5.06
C MET A 368 -9.52 -9.92 5.44
N ARG A 369 -9.38 -8.82 4.69
CA ARG A 369 -8.48 -7.73 5.06
C ARG A 369 -9.28 -6.61 5.71
N MET A 370 -8.94 -6.30 6.95
CA MET A 370 -9.57 -5.25 7.77
C MET A 370 -8.68 -4.00 7.81
N ASN A 371 -9.23 -2.84 7.47
CA ASN A 371 -8.59 -1.55 7.71
C ASN A 371 -8.84 -1.12 9.17
N VAL A 372 -7.77 -0.86 9.93
CA VAL A 372 -7.83 -0.40 11.33
C VAL A 372 -7.38 1.05 11.52
N GLY A 373 -7.17 1.78 10.42
CA GLY A 373 -6.86 3.22 10.43
C GLY A 373 -8.11 4.08 10.65
N LEU A 374 -8.81 3.85 11.77
CA LEU A 374 -10.05 4.54 12.13
C LEU A 374 -10.17 4.72 13.65
N PRO A 375 -11.05 5.63 14.14
CA PRO A 375 -11.27 5.82 15.57
C PRO A 375 -11.63 4.54 16.31
N ARG A 376 -11.06 4.32 17.50
CA ARG A 376 -11.22 3.12 18.32
C ARG A 376 -12.69 2.77 18.57
N ALA A 377 -13.55 3.77 18.80
CA ALA A 377 -14.98 3.53 19.04
C ALA A 377 -15.68 2.85 17.85
N MET A 378 -15.31 3.21 16.63
CA MET A 378 -15.84 2.58 15.41
C MET A 378 -15.34 1.15 15.25
N LEU A 379 -14.06 0.93 15.53
CA LEU A 379 -13.45 -0.40 15.48
C LEU A 379 -14.08 -1.34 16.52
N HIS A 380 -14.29 -0.85 17.74
CA HIS A 380 -14.97 -1.61 18.80
C HIS A 380 -16.40 -2.02 18.37
N LYS A 381 -17.17 -1.07 17.81
CA LYS A 381 -18.51 -1.38 17.29
C LYS A 381 -18.47 -2.46 16.20
N ALA A 382 -17.49 -2.39 15.29
CA ALA A 382 -17.33 -3.40 14.24
C ALA A 382 -17.06 -4.79 14.81
N LEU A 383 -16.19 -4.90 15.81
CA LEU A 383 -15.88 -6.18 16.46
C LEU A 383 -17.07 -6.73 17.26
N GLN A 384 -17.86 -5.87 17.89
CA GLN A 384 -19.10 -6.28 18.56
C GLN A 384 -20.11 -6.86 17.55
N GLN A 385 -20.35 -6.18 16.41
CA GLN A 385 -21.23 -6.69 15.36
C GLN A 385 -20.75 -8.03 14.80
N LEU A 386 -19.43 -8.19 14.61
CA LEU A 386 -18.83 -9.43 14.18
C LEU A 386 -19.09 -10.56 15.18
N THR A 387 -18.88 -10.31 16.48
CA THR A 387 -19.11 -11.29 17.55
C THR A 387 -20.58 -11.68 17.65
N GLU A 388 -21.50 -10.71 17.58
CA GLU A 388 -22.94 -10.99 17.58
C GLU A 388 -23.32 -11.87 16.38
N ALA A 389 -22.81 -11.57 15.19
CA ALA A 389 -23.08 -12.36 14.00
C ALA A 389 -22.53 -13.80 14.12
N ILE A 390 -21.30 -13.97 14.60
CA ILE A 390 -20.69 -15.30 14.80
C ILE A 390 -21.52 -16.13 15.79
N SER A 391 -22.05 -15.52 16.84
CA SER A 391 -22.89 -16.24 17.82
C SER A 391 -24.20 -16.81 17.24
N THR A 392 -24.54 -16.44 15.98
CA THR A 392 -25.75 -16.95 15.26
C THR A 392 -25.43 -18.04 14.24
N LEU A 393 -24.16 -18.42 14.06
CA LEU A 393 -23.73 -19.54 13.24
C LEU A 393 -23.93 -20.87 13.98
#